data_07644011aa3f5e9c7df5b82533e3d94d
#
_entry.id   07644011aa3f5e9c7df5b82533e3d94d
#
_cell.length_a   1.000
_cell.length_b   1.000
_cell.length_c   1.000
_cell.angle_alpha   90.00
_cell.angle_beta   90.00
_cell.angle_gamma   90.00
#
_symmetry.space_group_name_H-M   'P 1'
#
loop_
_entity.id
_entity.type
_entity.pdbx_description
1 polymer ?
#
loop_
_entity_poly.entity_id
_entity_poly.type
_entity_poly.pdbx_seq_one_letter_code
_entity_poly.pdbx_strand_id
1 'polypeptide(L)'
;MKQTAIVLLALLQYAIVLNAAPSDPSLKVASHDFMDAFSKRTALIDSLMHKIDSVKALPKNAVNEYQLGLLWQNIQVDSAIAHMRVANDIAMQNHEQSLHIMAGSAICSMLPHINASGEALHHFHELDTMGASHEAMLSYHIAGQSIWFTLANSSVLDTIQHIYKRNGAVHSRAICAMTHPNDVRHNLAAAYNAYVQGHNAVLAANLNELLNNPNASHHDKAEANLLFARHYLRKDVSDSAMAKYYALRSGAEFIRAADMHTSTPALAALLLIDDPSIPIGPEALHTELGNALKSGSSIAANESAPYLHILTDMNTATIHQQKIALVSLGIVTIILASWLTMALIQNRRRKAAMKQAYDLANKVQKQSIKHKQEYLAKFIRLSDSYMASTEEFLRSARRRLSAGQINDLKIQLKDNQFIENQLRMFCATFDSAFLSTFPNFVNEVNELLLPDKKLDIPAPRTLTTELRIAAFARLGVEDSAKVARFLGLSLTTVYTYRNKLRAKALNRSSFYADLQLLPDNSIPHNTQPQP
;
A
#
# COMPACT_ATOMS: atom_id res chain seq x y z
N MET A 1 -0.76 5.57 -10.53
CA MET A 1 -0.66 6.53 -9.43
C MET A 1 -0.99 7.97 -9.84
N LYS A 2 -0.50 8.52 -10.95
CA LYS A 2 -0.88 9.89 -11.33
C LYS A 2 -2.28 10.04 -11.91
N GLN A 3 -2.91 9.04 -12.47
CA GLN A 3 -4.22 9.22 -13.12
C GLN A 3 -5.42 8.87 -12.24
N THR A 4 -5.35 7.91 -11.33
CA THR A 4 -6.35 7.82 -10.25
C THR A 4 -6.19 9.02 -9.31
N ALA A 5 -4.97 9.41 -8.97
CA ALA A 5 -4.70 10.67 -8.29
C ALA A 5 -5.03 11.90 -9.18
N ILE A 6 -4.82 11.86 -10.50
CA ILE A 6 -5.18 12.93 -11.44
C ILE A 6 -6.69 13.00 -11.67
N VAL A 7 -7.37 11.86 -11.75
CA VAL A 7 -8.83 11.80 -11.83
C VAL A 7 -9.45 12.35 -10.56
N LEU A 8 -8.86 12.05 -9.41
CA LEU A 8 -9.30 12.56 -8.12
C LEU A 8 -8.75 13.94 -7.79
N LEU A 9 -7.52 14.29 -8.23
CA LEU A 9 -7.05 15.69 -8.21
C LEU A 9 -7.87 16.57 -9.15
N ALA A 10 -8.33 16.06 -10.29
CA ALA A 10 -9.27 16.78 -11.15
C ALA A 10 -10.63 16.94 -10.46
N LEU A 11 -11.13 15.95 -9.73
CA LEU A 11 -12.31 16.10 -8.87
C LEU A 11 -12.07 17.12 -7.77
N LEU A 12 -10.89 17.14 -7.14
CA LEU A 12 -10.52 18.09 -6.10
C LEU A 12 -10.29 19.51 -6.64
N GLN A 13 -9.57 19.69 -7.74
CA GLN A 13 -9.37 21.01 -8.36
C GLN A 13 -10.69 21.57 -8.89
N TYR A 14 -11.58 20.73 -9.42
CA TYR A 14 -12.94 21.13 -9.76
C TYR A 14 -13.82 21.38 -8.53
N ALA A 15 -13.61 20.68 -7.41
CA ALA A 15 -14.33 20.95 -6.15
C ALA A 15 -13.98 22.32 -5.58
N ILE A 16 -12.73 22.74 -5.67
CA ILE A 16 -12.25 24.05 -5.19
C ILE A 16 -12.79 25.20 -6.07
N VAL A 17 -12.98 24.96 -7.36
CA VAL A 17 -13.51 25.98 -8.30
C VAL A 17 -15.04 26.11 -8.24
N LEU A 18 -15.76 25.10 -7.71
CA LEU A 18 -17.24 25.04 -7.67
C LEU A 18 -17.89 25.47 -6.35
N ASN A 19 -17.17 26.16 -5.46
CA ASN A 19 -17.74 26.71 -4.21
C ASN A 19 -18.84 27.77 -4.37
N ALA A 20 -19.43 27.92 -5.56
CA ALA A 20 -20.51 28.85 -5.83
C ALA A 20 -21.68 28.29 -6.68
N ALA A 21 -21.74 26.98 -6.92
CA ALA A 21 -22.87 26.41 -7.65
C ALA A 21 -24.00 26.01 -6.65
N PRO A 22 -25.28 26.25 -6.98
CA PRO A 22 -26.40 25.81 -6.15
C PRO A 22 -26.31 24.30 -5.95
N SER A 23 -26.46 23.84 -4.71
CA SER A 23 -26.39 22.43 -4.34
C SER A 23 -27.44 21.63 -5.13
N ASP A 24 -26.98 20.83 -6.08
CA ASP A 24 -27.84 19.92 -6.86
C ASP A 24 -28.59 18.99 -5.87
N PRO A 25 -29.93 18.91 -5.94
CA PRO A 25 -30.71 18.01 -5.08
C PRO A 25 -30.23 16.56 -5.11
N SER A 26 -29.74 16.10 -6.26
CA SER A 26 -29.20 14.75 -6.42
C SER A 26 -27.90 14.52 -5.62
N LEU A 27 -27.04 15.53 -5.56
CA LEU A 27 -25.79 15.48 -4.79
C LEU A 27 -26.08 15.43 -3.28
N LYS A 28 -27.08 16.17 -2.79
CA LYS A 28 -27.53 16.09 -1.39
C LYS A 28 -28.02 14.69 -1.02
N VAL A 29 -28.77 14.07 -1.91
CA VAL A 29 -29.24 12.68 -1.69
C VAL A 29 -28.06 11.72 -1.59
N ALA A 30 -27.07 11.83 -2.48
CA ALA A 30 -25.88 10.97 -2.44
C ALA A 30 -25.03 11.22 -1.18
N SER A 31 -24.91 12.48 -0.75
CA SER A 31 -24.21 12.83 0.49
C SER A 31 -24.90 12.22 1.72
N HIS A 32 -26.23 12.33 1.80
CA HIS A 32 -27.02 11.72 2.89
C HIS A 32 -26.90 10.20 2.88
N ASP A 33 -26.93 9.58 1.72
CA ASP A 33 -26.77 8.13 1.56
C ASP A 33 -25.40 7.65 2.03
N PHE A 34 -24.34 8.42 1.70
CA PHE A 34 -22.99 8.15 2.19
C PHE A 34 -22.90 8.24 3.71
N MET A 35 -23.52 9.28 4.29
CA MET A 35 -23.55 9.50 5.73
C MET A 35 -24.30 8.39 6.47
N ASP A 36 -25.45 7.95 5.94
CA ASP A 36 -26.21 6.82 6.50
C ASP A 36 -25.37 5.54 6.47
N ALA A 37 -24.70 5.23 5.35
CA ALA A 37 -23.80 4.10 5.24
C ALA A 37 -22.65 4.19 6.27
N PHE A 38 -22.02 5.36 6.38
CA PHE A 38 -20.92 5.59 7.31
C PHE A 38 -21.34 5.41 8.77
N SER A 39 -22.51 5.91 9.15
CA SER A 39 -23.03 5.75 10.52
C SER A 39 -23.23 4.28 10.94
N LYS A 40 -23.43 3.38 9.97
CA LYS A 40 -23.64 1.94 10.18
C LYS A 40 -22.35 1.12 10.02
N ARG A 41 -21.23 1.75 9.64
CA ARG A 41 -20.00 1.05 9.27
C ARG A 41 -19.49 0.08 10.32
N THR A 42 -19.40 0.49 11.57
CA THR A 42 -18.90 -0.38 12.65
C THR A 42 -19.73 -1.64 12.79
N ALA A 43 -21.06 -1.49 12.81
CA ALA A 43 -21.96 -2.64 12.89
C ALA A 43 -21.86 -3.58 11.68
N LEU A 44 -21.58 -3.03 10.47
CA LEU A 44 -21.38 -3.83 9.26
C LEU A 44 -20.09 -4.66 9.35
N ILE A 45 -19.00 -4.04 9.82
CA ILE A 45 -17.72 -4.74 10.04
C ILE A 45 -17.86 -5.80 11.12
N ASP A 46 -18.49 -5.49 12.25
CA ASP A 46 -18.75 -6.44 13.34
C ASP A 46 -19.57 -7.65 12.84
N SER A 47 -20.61 -7.39 12.03
CA SER A 47 -21.41 -8.45 11.42
C SER A 47 -20.58 -9.36 10.50
N LEU A 48 -19.64 -8.77 9.74
CA LEU A 48 -18.74 -9.54 8.88
C LEU A 48 -17.74 -10.34 9.71
N MET A 49 -17.20 -9.77 10.79
CA MET A 49 -16.31 -10.48 11.73
C MET A 49 -17.00 -11.67 12.38
N HIS A 50 -18.28 -11.54 12.80
CA HIS A 50 -19.06 -12.66 13.30
C HIS A 50 -19.25 -13.79 12.27
N LYS A 51 -19.43 -13.44 10.98
CA LYS A 51 -19.48 -14.46 9.91
C LYS A 51 -18.14 -15.17 9.75
N ILE A 52 -17.03 -14.43 9.79
CA ILE A 52 -15.68 -15.00 9.75
C ILE A 52 -15.48 -15.98 10.91
N ASP A 53 -15.81 -15.60 12.13
CA ASP A 53 -15.68 -16.45 13.31
C ASP A 53 -16.57 -17.71 13.22
N SER A 54 -17.77 -17.57 12.66
CA SER A 54 -18.67 -18.69 12.42
C SER A 54 -18.06 -19.72 11.44
N VAL A 55 -17.44 -19.25 10.34
CA VAL A 55 -16.80 -20.15 9.37
C VAL A 55 -15.49 -20.73 9.93
N LYS A 56 -14.73 -19.96 10.71
CA LYS A 56 -13.53 -20.48 11.41
C LYS A 56 -13.83 -21.63 12.38
N ALA A 57 -15.02 -21.67 12.95
CA ALA A 57 -15.45 -22.74 13.83
C ALA A 57 -15.75 -24.06 13.09
N LEU A 58 -15.87 -24.04 11.76
CA LEU A 58 -16.11 -25.23 10.94
C LEU A 58 -14.82 -26.04 10.73
N PRO A 59 -14.94 -27.35 10.41
CA PRO A 59 -13.79 -28.16 10.08
C PRO A 59 -12.94 -27.55 8.95
N LYS A 60 -11.63 -27.65 9.08
CA LYS A 60 -10.71 -27.15 8.06
C LYS A 60 -10.77 -28.02 6.80
N ASN A 61 -11.26 -27.47 5.71
CA ASN A 61 -11.29 -28.07 4.38
C ASN A 61 -11.16 -26.98 3.31
N ALA A 62 -10.96 -27.36 2.05
CA ALA A 62 -10.74 -26.42 0.96
C ALA A 62 -11.90 -25.43 0.78
N VAL A 63 -13.14 -25.88 0.92
CA VAL A 63 -14.33 -25.01 0.76
C VAL A 63 -14.43 -23.98 1.87
N ASN A 64 -14.24 -24.37 3.13
CA ASN A 64 -14.31 -23.47 4.28
C ASN A 64 -13.16 -22.45 4.26
N GLU A 65 -11.97 -22.87 3.91
CA GLU A 65 -10.82 -21.97 3.74
C GLU A 65 -11.04 -21.00 2.56
N TYR A 66 -11.61 -21.46 1.46
CA TYR A 66 -12.01 -20.59 0.34
C TYR A 66 -13.05 -19.55 0.78
N GLN A 67 -14.07 -19.97 1.53
CA GLN A 67 -15.08 -19.06 2.11
C GLN A 67 -14.44 -18.04 3.05
N LEU A 68 -13.51 -18.46 3.91
CA LEU A 68 -12.76 -17.54 4.77
C LEU A 68 -11.97 -16.52 3.94
N GLY A 69 -11.29 -16.96 2.89
CA GLY A 69 -10.59 -16.07 1.99
C GLY A 69 -11.50 -15.02 1.36
N LEU A 70 -12.70 -15.40 0.91
CA LEU A 70 -13.69 -14.48 0.36
C LEU A 70 -14.20 -13.47 1.40
N LEU A 71 -14.41 -13.88 2.65
CA LEU A 71 -14.83 -12.99 3.73
C LEU A 71 -13.72 -12.02 4.12
N TRP A 72 -12.47 -12.49 4.22
CA TRP A 72 -11.32 -11.65 4.54
C TRP A 72 -10.95 -10.69 3.42
N GLN A 73 -11.31 -10.99 2.18
CA GLN A 73 -11.00 -10.15 1.00
C GLN A 73 -11.44 -8.70 1.21
N ASN A 74 -12.56 -8.47 1.89
CA ASN A 74 -13.09 -7.12 2.12
C ASN A 74 -12.41 -6.39 3.29
N ILE A 75 -11.70 -7.11 4.19
CA ILE A 75 -11.11 -6.52 5.41
C ILE A 75 -9.60 -6.42 5.30
N GLN A 76 -8.92 -7.52 4.97
CA GLN A 76 -7.46 -7.61 4.99
C GLN A 76 -6.93 -8.55 3.92
N VAL A 77 -6.22 -7.98 2.96
CA VAL A 77 -5.73 -8.69 1.77
C VAL A 77 -4.80 -9.84 2.14
N ASP A 78 -3.87 -9.63 3.08
CA ASP A 78 -2.91 -10.68 3.48
C ASP A 78 -3.60 -11.91 4.09
N SER A 79 -4.59 -11.69 4.95
CA SER A 79 -5.39 -12.76 5.55
C SER A 79 -6.20 -13.51 4.49
N ALA A 80 -6.77 -12.79 3.54
CA ALA A 80 -7.51 -13.38 2.43
C ALA A 80 -6.60 -14.29 1.58
N ILE A 81 -5.43 -13.79 1.18
CA ILE A 81 -4.44 -14.58 0.41
C ILE A 81 -4.00 -15.80 1.21
N ALA A 82 -3.76 -15.68 2.52
CA ALA A 82 -3.35 -16.80 3.36
C ALA A 82 -4.39 -17.94 3.36
N HIS A 83 -5.68 -17.60 3.57
CA HIS A 83 -6.76 -18.60 3.52
C HIS A 83 -6.96 -19.18 2.12
N MET A 84 -6.87 -18.37 1.08
CA MET A 84 -6.97 -18.83 -0.31
C MET A 84 -5.83 -19.78 -0.68
N ARG A 85 -4.60 -19.53 -0.20
CA ARG A 85 -3.46 -20.48 -0.39
C ARG A 85 -3.74 -21.82 0.26
N VAL A 86 -4.23 -21.81 1.49
CA VAL A 86 -4.60 -23.06 2.18
C VAL A 86 -5.71 -23.80 1.44
N ALA A 87 -6.73 -23.08 0.96
CA ALA A 87 -7.81 -23.66 0.15
C ALA A 87 -7.25 -24.28 -1.13
N ASN A 88 -6.38 -23.57 -1.81
CA ASN A 88 -5.70 -24.01 -3.02
C ASN A 88 -4.88 -25.30 -2.82
N ASP A 89 -4.08 -25.33 -1.75
CA ASP A 89 -3.21 -26.48 -1.43
C ASP A 89 -4.05 -27.74 -1.11
N ILE A 90 -5.12 -27.58 -0.33
CA ILE A 90 -6.02 -28.69 -0.02
C ILE A 90 -6.77 -29.16 -1.29
N ALA A 91 -7.24 -28.22 -2.12
CA ALA A 91 -7.91 -28.54 -3.38
C ALA A 91 -6.99 -29.31 -4.35
N MET A 92 -5.71 -28.93 -4.42
CA MET A 92 -4.70 -29.66 -5.21
C MET A 92 -4.49 -31.09 -4.66
N GLN A 93 -4.34 -31.25 -3.35
CA GLN A 93 -4.17 -32.57 -2.71
C GLN A 93 -5.37 -33.48 -2.94
N ASN A 94 -6.58 -32.92 -2.94
CA ASN A 94 -7.81 -33.65 -3.13
C ASN A 94 -8.19 -33.85 -4.62
N HIS A 95 -7.41 -33.32 -5.56
CA HIS A 95 -7.73 -33.29 -7.00
C HIS A 95 -9.04 -32.54 -7.31
N GLU A 96 -9.37 -31.52 -6.53
CA GLU A 96 -10.54 -30.65 -6.71
C GLU A 96 -10.22 -29.51 -7.70
N GLN A 97 -10.05 -29.83 -8.99
CA GLN A 97 -9.57 -28.92 -10.04
C GLN A 97 -10.33 -27.58 -10.08
N SER A 98 -11.65 -27.62 -10.00
CA SER A 98 -12.46 -26.39 -10.05
C SER A 98 -12.19 -25.46 -8.88
N LEU A 99 -12.07 -25.99 -7.67
CA LEU A 99 -11.80 -25.19 -6.47
C LEU A 99 -10.35 -24.68 -6.47
N HIS A 100 -9.40 -25.47 -6.96
CA HIS A 100 -8.02 -25.04 -7.20
C HIS A 100 -7.98 -23.82 -8.13
N ILE A 101 -8.69 -23.85 -9.27
CA ILE A 101 -8.75 -22.71 -10.20
C ILE A 101 -9.41 -21.50 -9.54
N MET A 102 -10.51 -21.68 -8.83
CA MET A 102 -11.22 -20.59 -8.16
C MET A 102 -10.34 -19.92 -7.10
N ALA A 103 -9.68 -20.69 -6.24
CA ALA A 103 -8.79 -20.18 -5.21
C ALA A 103 -7.54 -19.53 -5.82
N GLY A 104 -6.92 -20.15 -6.81
CA GLY A 104 -5.79 -19.58 -7.56
C GLY A 104 -6.14 -18.27 -8.27
N SER A 105 -7.31 -18.21 -8.90
CA SER A 105 -7.83 -16.99 -9.54
C SER A 105 -8.06 -15.87 -8.54
N ALA A 106 -8.64 -16.19 -7.37
CA ALA A 106 -8.85 -15.21 -6.29
C ALA A 106 -7.50 -14.69 -5.75
N ILE A 107 -6.50 -15.54 -5.54
CA ILE A 107 -5.14 -15.11 -5.16
C ILE A 107 -4.59 -14.14 -6.21
N CYS A 108 -4.65 -14.52 -7.48
CA CYS A 108 -4.11 -13.70 -8.58
C CYS A 108 -4.79 -12.32 -8.66
N SER A 109 -6.10 -12.21 -8.39
CA SER A 109 -6.80 -10.93 -8.38
C SER A 109 -6.42 -10.03 -7.20
N MET A 110 -5.97 -10.60 -6.08
CA MET A 110 -5.57 -9.87 -4.87
C MET A 110 -4.10 -9.44 -4.87
N LEU A 111 -3.21 -10.19 -5.50
CA LEU A 111 -1.77 -9.90 -5.53
C LEU A 111 -1.41 -8.48 -6.00
N PRO A 112 -2.08 -7.86 -7.00
CA PRO A 112 -1.80 -6.48 -7.37
C PRO A 112 -2.00 -5.48 -6.23
N HIS A 113 -2.90 -5.76 -5.29
CA HIS A 113 -3.16 -4.89 -4.15
C HIS A 113 -1.98 -4.81 -3.16
N ILE A 114 -1.10 -5.81 -3.16
CA ILE A 114 0.12 -5.84 -2.36
C ILE A 114 1.39 -5.57 -3.18
N ASN A 115 1.27 -4.92 -4.32
CA ASN A 115 2.36 -4.61 -5.27
C ASN A 115 3.01 -5.85 -5.93
N ALA A 116 2.36 -7.00 -5.92
CA ALA A 116 2.85 -8.24 -6.50
C ALA A 116 2.27 -8.51 -7.90
N SER A 117 2.15 -7.47 -8.73
CA SER A 117 1.52 -7.55 -10.07
C SER A 117 2.23 -8.52 -11.02
N GLY A 118 3.56 -8.62 -10.93
CA GLY A 118 4.33 -9.58 -11.72
C GLY A 118 4.02 -11.03 -11.35
N GLU A 119 3.93 -11.31 -10.05
CA GLU A 119 3.54 -12.62 -9.52
C GLU A 119 2.09 -12.95 -9.90
N ALA A 120 1.19 -11.95 -9.83
CA ALA A 120 -0.21 -12.13 -10.23
C ALA A 120 -0.33 -12.62 -11.67
N LEU A 121 0.35 -11.96 -12.62
CA LEU A 121 0.34 -12.35 -14.03
C LEU A 121 1.00 -13.70 -14.26
N HIS A 122 2.13 -13.96 -13.60
CA HIS A 122 2.83 -15.23 -13.70
C HIS A 122 1.93 -16.39 -13.26
N HIS A 123 1.41 -16.36 -12.04
CA HIS A 123 0.54 -17.39 -11.52
C HIS A 123 -0.77 -17.51 -12.30
N PHE A 124 -1.33 -16.39 -12.75
CA PHE A 124 -2.55 -16.38 -13.56
C PHE A 124 -2.37 -17.14 -14.88
N HIS A 125 -1.21 -16.99 -15.54
CA HIS A 125 -0.90 -17.71 -16.76
C HIS A 125 -0.53 -19.19 -16.56
N GLU A 126 -0.12 -19.56 -15.35
CA GLU A 126 0.19 -20.97 -15.02
C GLU A 126 -1.02 -21.77 -14.56
N LEU A 127 -2.16 -21.12 -14.30
CA LEU A 127 -3.38 -21.84 -13.94
C LEU A 127 -3.84 -22.74 -15.09
N ASP A 128 -3.75 -24.06 -14.89
CA ASP A 128 -4.28 -25.02 -15.83
C ASP A 128 -5.81 -25.07 -15.75
N THR A 129 -6.45 -24.56 -16.79
CA THR A 129 -7.91 -24.47 -16.87
C THR A 129 -8.55 -25.66 -17.60
N MET A 130 -7.76 -26.68 -18.00
CA MET A 130 -8.30 -27.88 -18.66
C MET A 130 -9.23 -28.65 -17.70
N GLY A 131 -10.41 -28.97 -18.19
CA GLY A 131 -11.42 -29.67 -17.39
C GLY A 131 -12.09 -28.84 -16.29
N ALA A 132 -11.89 -27.53 -16.28
CA ALA A 132 -12.52 -26.62 -15.33
C ALA A 132 -14.06 -26.64 -15.46
N SER A 133 -14.75 -26.53 -14.34
CA SER A 133 -16.19 -26.27 -14.34
C SER A 133 -16.51 -24.89 -14.92
N HIS A 134 -17.76 -24.68 -15.32
CA HIS A 134 -18.22 -23.39 -15.83
C HIS A 134 -17.94 -22.23 -14.84
N GLU A 135 -18.22 -22.43 -13.55
CA GLU A 135 -18.00 -21.43 -12.50
C GLU A 135 -16.50 -21.16 -12.24
N ALA A 136 -15.66 -22.18 -12.32
CA ALA A 136 -14.21 -22.01 -12.20
C ALA A 136 -13.63 -21.20 -13.37
N MET A 137 -14.09 -21.47 -14.60
CA MET A 137 -13.71 -20.68 -15.77
C MET A 137 -14.21 -19.25 -15.69
N LEU A 138 -15.41 -19.04 -15.18
CA LEU A 138 -15.95 -17.71 -14.95
C LEU A 138 -15.11 -16.95 -13.91
N SER A 139 -14.77 -17.58 -12.79
CA SER A 139 -13.87 -17.03 -11.76
C SER A 139 -12.50 -16.66 -12.34
N TYR A 140 -11.94 -17.51 -13.21
CA TYR A 140 -10.70 -17.24 -13.93
C TYR A 140 -10.81 -15.96 -14.77
N HIS A 141 -11.87 -15.81 -15.56
CA HIS A 141 -12.02 -14.61 -16.39
C HIS A 141 -12.32 -13.36 -15.57
N ILE A 142 -13.06 -13.45 -14.49
CA ILE A 142 -13.28 -12.33 -13.55
C ILE A 142 -11.94 -11.88 -12.94
N ALA A 143 -11.10 -12.82 -12.50
CA ALA A 143 -9.77 -12.49 -11.98
C ALA A 143 -8.88 -11.84 -13.06
N GLY A 144 -8.86 -12.38 -14.27
CA GLY A 144 -8.12 -11.78 -15.38
C GLY A 144 -8.59 -10.37 -15.73
N GLN A 145 -9.90 -10.14 -15.75
CA GLN A 145 -10.48 -8.80 -15.91
C GLN A 145 -9.98 -7.86 -14.80
N SER A 146 -10.08 -8.27 -13.54
CA SER A 146 -9.66 -7.48 -12.38
C SER A 146 -8.16 -7.13 -12.43
N ILE A 147 -7.30 -8.09 -12.67
CA ILE A 147 -5.85 -7.90 -12.77
C ILE A 147 -5.51 -6.84 -13.82
N TRP A 148 -6.03 -7.01 -15.05
CA TRP A 148 -5.70 -6.14 -16.15
C TRP A 148 -6.24 -4.71 -15.98
N PHE A 149 -7.45 -4.53 -15.42
CA PHE A 149 -7.96 -3.19 -15.14
C PHE A 149 -7.24 -2.54 -13.96
N THR A 150 -6.84 -3.29 -12.94
CA THR A 150 -6.01 -2.79 -11.85
C THR A 150 -4.66 -2.29 -12.37
N LEU A 151 -3.99 -3.06 -13.23
CA LEU A 151 -2.76 -2.65 -13.90
C LEU A 151 -2.96 -1.41 -14.79
N ALA A 152 -4.08 -1.33 -15.51
CA ALA A 152 -4.40 -0.16 -16.31
C ALA A 152 -4.57 1.09 -15.44
N ASN A 153 -5.26 0.97 -14.31
CA ASN A 153 -5.50 2.09 -13.41
C ASN A 153 -4.23 2.55 -12.69
N SER A 154 -3.29 1.65 -12.41
CA SER A 154 -2.02 1.98 -11.77
C SER A 154 -0.92 2.45 -12.73
N SER A 155 -1.11 2.28 -14.04
CA SER A 155 -0.12 2.69 -15.06
C SER A 155 -0.14 4.20 -15.30
N VAL A 156 1.04 4.77 -15.52
CA VAL A 156 1.24 6.22 -15.80
C VAL A 156 1.21 6.51 -17.30
N LEU A 157 1.57 5.53 -18.13
CA LEU A 157 1.71 5.71 -19.57
C LEU A 157 0.42 5.33 -20.30
N ASP A 158 -0.15 6.26 -21.06
CA ASP A 158 -1.40 6.07 -21.79
C ASP A 158 -1.34 4.86 -22.76
N THR A 159 -0.22 4.66 -23.43
CA THR A 159 0.00 3.53 -24.33
C THR A 159 -0.09 2.19 -23.60
N ILE A 160 0.51 2.09 -22.40
CA ILE A 160 0.47 0.87 -21.57
C ILE A 160 -0.93 0.67 -21.01
N GLN A 161 -1.60 1.74 -20.57
CA GLN A 161 -2.99 1.67 -20.14
C GLN A 161 -3.90 1.10 -21.21
N HIS A 162 -3.73 1.54 -22.46
CA HIS A 162 -4.50 1.02 -23.59
C HIS A 162 -4.28 -0.48 -23.79
N ILE A 163 -3.04 -0.95 -23.68
CA ILE A 163 -2.73 -2.38 -23.78
C ILE A 163 -3.42 -3.16 -22.67
N TYR A 164 -3.32 -2.71 -21.44
CA TYR A 164 -3.93 -3.37 -20.28
C TYR A 164 -5.47 -3.36 -20.36
N LYS A 165 -6.07 -2.23 -20.70
CA LYS A 165 -7.53 -2.14 -20.94
C LYS A 165 -8.00 -3.11 -22.00
N ARG A 166 -7.23 -3.25 -23.09
CA ARG A 166 -7.54 -4.19 -24.18
C ARG A 166 -7.49 -5.65 -23.70
N ASN A 167 -6.48 -6.00 -22.90
CA ASN A 167 -6.37 -7.34 -22.29
C ASN A 167 -7.53 -7.60 -21.33
N GLY A 168 -7.89 -6.66 -20.47
CA GLY A 168 -9.05 -6.75 -19.60
C GLY A 168 -10.35 -6.95 -20.38
N ALA A 169 -10.51 -6.25 -21.50
CA ALA A 169 -11.68 -6.40 -22.36
C ALA A 169 -11.78 -7.78 -23.04
N VAL A 170 -10.67 -8.52 -23.21
CA VAL A 170 -10.72 -9.92 -23.67
C VAL A 170 -11.47 -10.77 -22.64
N HIS A 171 -11.12 -10.65 -21.38
CA HIS A 171 -11.78 -11.36 -20.29
C HIS A 171 -13.24 -10.91 -20.11
N SER A 172 -13.50 -9.59 -20.20
CA SER A 172 -14.87 -9.07 -20.17
C SER A 172 -15.77 -9.73 -21.24
N ARG A 173 -15.28 -9.88 -22.45
CA ARG A 173 -16.03 -10.57 -23.52
C ARG A 173 -16.25 -12.05 -23.23
N ALA A 174 -15.25 -12.73 -22.64
CA ALA A 174 -15.39 -14.12 -22.24
C ALA A 174 -16.45 -14.28 -21.14
N ILE A 175 -16.48 -13.40 -20.12
CA ILE A 175 -17.52 -13.37 -19.10
C ILE A 175 -18.90 -13.21 -19.76
N CYS A 176 -19.06 -12.24 -20.67
CA CYS A 176 -20.33 -12.02 -21.37
C CYS A 176 -20.76 -13.24 -22.18
N ALA A 177 -19.84 -13.97 -22.81
CA ALA A 177 -20.14 -15.19 -23.53
C ALA A 177 -20.56 -16.36 -22.64
N MET A 178 -20.16 -16.34 -21.39
CA MET A 178 -20.41 -17.40 -20.40
C MET A 178 -21.62 -17.12 -19.50
N THR A 179 -22.13 -15.90 -19.48
CA THR A 179 -23.20 -15.49 -18.55
C THR A 179 -24.45 -15.03 -19.29
N HIS A 180 -25.61 -15.16 -18.61
CA HIS A 180 -26.86 -14.65 -19.15
C HIS A 180 -26.93 -13.11 -19.04
N PRO A 181 -27.55 -12.37 -19.98
CA PRO A 181 -27.67 -10.91 -19.91
C PRO A 181 -28.23 -10.34 -18.61
N ASN A 182 -29.09 -11.09 -17.90
CA ASN A 182 -29.64 -10.67 -16.60
C ASN A 182 -28.70 -10.96 -15.41
N ASP A 183 -27.55 -11.58 -15.66
CA ASP A 183 -26.55 -11.83 -14.60
C ASP A 183 -25.79 -10.54 -14.30
N VAL A 184 -25.61 -10.25 -13.00
CA VAL A 184 -24.84 -9.09 -12.51
C VAL A 184 -23.43 -9.07 -13.10
N ARG A 185 -22.79 -10.24 -13.17
CA ARG A 185 -21.43 -10.40 -13.74
C ARG A 185 -21.39 -10.07 -15.23
N HIS A 186 -22.45 -10.43 -15.98
CA HIS A 186 -22.60 -10.04 -17.38
C HIS A 186 -22.64 -8.53 -17.53
N ASN A 187 -23.52 -7.87 -16.78
CA ASN A 187 -23.75 -6.44 -16.90
C ASN A 187 -22.47 -5.64 -16.54
N LEU A 188 -21.76 -6.05 -15.50
CA LEU A 188 -20.50 -5.41 -15.14
C LEU A 188 -19.41 -5.61 -16.21
N ALA A 189 -19.25 -6.83 -16.71
CA ALA A 189 -18.28 -7.14 -17.77
C ALA A 189 -18.60 -6.43 -19.09
N ALA A 190 -19.87 -6.40 -19.50
CA ALA A 190 -20.33 -5.68 -20.68
C ALA A 190 -20.09 -4.17 -20.55
N ALA A 191 -20.31 -3.61 -19.36
CA ALA A 191 -20.01 -2.21 -19.06
C ALA A 191 -18.51 -1.91 -19.17
N TYR A 192 -17.63 -2.73 -18.61
CA TYR A 192 -16.18 -2.56 -18.76
C TYR A 192 -15.74 -2.65 -20.23
N ASN A 193 -16.28 -3.59 -20.99
CA ASN A 193 -16.00 -3.70 -22.42
C ASN A 193 -16.45 -2.45 -23.18
N ALA A 194 -17.67 -1.97 -22.91
CA ALA A 194 -18.22 -0.74 -23.50
C ALA A 194 -17.39 0.51 -23.10
N TYR A 195 -16.92 0.58 -21.86
CA TYR A 195 -16.04 1.65 -21.38
C TYR A 195 -14.74 1.73 -22.18
N VAL A 196 -14.11 0.59 -22.44
CA VAL A 196 -12.87 0.53 -23.24
C VAL A 196 -13.11 0.93 -24.69
N GLN A 197 -14.26 0.58 -25.25
CA GLN A 197 -14.63 0.88 -26.64
C GLN A 197 -15.20 2.30 -26.83
N GLY A 198 -15.50 3.01 -25.75
CA GLY A 198 -16.15 4.31 -25.82
C GLY A 198 -17.64 4.28 -26.17
N HIS A 199 -18.30 3.12 -26.00
CA HIS A 199 -19.73 2.94 -26.28
C HIS A 199 -20.59 3.40 -25.10
N ASN A 200 -20.75 4.73 -24.93
CA ASN A 200 -21.34 5.35 -23.74
C ASN A 200 -22.79 4.90 -23.47
N ALA A 201 -23.61 4.72 -24.51
CA ALA A 201 -25.00 4.28 -24.34
C ALA A 201 -25.09 2.82 -23.83
N VAL A 202 -24.23 1.94 -24.34
CA VAL A 202 -24.15 0.54 -23.89
C VAL A 202 -23.62 0.44 -22.48
N LEU A 203 -22.61 1.26 -22.14
CA LEU A 203 -22.09 1.38 -20.79
C LEU A 203 -23.21 1.75 -19.80
N ALA A 204 -23.92 2.84 -20.08
CA ALA A 204 -24.97 3.34 -19.21
C ALA A 204 -26.13 2.32 -19.06
N ALA A 205 -26.53 1.66 -20.14
CA ALA A 205 -27.58 0.65 -20.08
C ALA A 205 -27.21 -0.51 -19.14
N ASN A 206 -26.03 -1.11 -19.31
CA ASN A 206 -25.59 -2.23 -18.48
C ASN A 206 -25.40 -1.84 -17.01
N LEU A 207 -24.81 -0.67 -16.72
CA LEU A 207 -24.63 -0.22 -15.35
C LEU A 207 -25.97 0.08 -14.65
N ASN A 208 -26.93 0.69 -15.35
CA ASN A 208 -28.27 0.93 -14.80
C ASN A 208 -29.02 -0.38 -14.55
N GLU A 209 -28.90 -1.36 -15.43
CA GLU A 209 -29.49 -2.68 -15.23
C GLU A 209 -28.90 -3.37 -14.00
N LEU A 210 -27.55 -3.32 -13.83
CA LEU A 210 -26.88 -3.82 -12.65
C LEU A 210 -27.36 -3.13 -11.37
N LEU A 211 -27.40 -1.79 -11.34
CA LEU A 211 -27.81 -1.01 -10.17
C LEU A 211 -29.26 -1.30 -9.75
N ASN A 212 -30.12 -1.64 -10.70
CA ASN A 212 -31.52 -2.00 -10.45
C ASN A 212 -31.72 -3.52 -10.18
N ASN A 213 -30.68 -4.34 -10.36
CA ASN A 213 -30.79 -5.78 -10.12
C ASN A 213 -30.85 -6.07 -8.61
N PRO A 214 -31.91 -6.75 -8.13
CA PRO A 214 -32.05 -7.08 -6.70
C PRO A 214 -30.97 -8.06 -6.20
N ASN A 215 -30.38 -8.84 -7.10
CA ASN A 215 -29.32 -9.81 -6.78
C ASN A 215 -27.92 -9.19 -6.76
N ALA A 216 -27.77 -7.91 -7.17
CA ALA A 216 -26.49 -7.22 -7.12
C ALA A 216 -26.07 -6.96 -5.66
N SER A 217 -24.87 -7.43 -5.33
CA SER A 217 -24.27 -7.15 -4.02
C SER A 217 -23.92 -5.66 -3.86
N HIS A 218 -23.66 -5.23 -2.64
CA HIS A 218 -23.15 -3.87 -2.40
C HIS A 218 -21.81 -3.63 -3.10
N HIS A 219 -20.95 -4.63 -3.16
CA HIS A 219 -19.67 -4.54 -3.88
C HIS A 219 -19.89 -4.32 -5.39
N ASP A 220 -20.80 -5.07 -6.04
CA ASP A 220 -21.11 -4.90 -7.47
C ASP A 220 -21.68 -3.50 -7.76
N LYS A 221 -22.57 -3.01 -6.89
CA LYS A 221 -23.14 -1.65 -6.98
C LYS A 221 -22.07 -0.58 -6.78
N ALA A 222 -21.12 -0.81 -5.89
CA ALA A 222 -20.00 0.08 -5.66
C ALA A 222 -19.11 0.21 -6.91
N GLU A 223 -18.73 -0.92 -7.51
CA GLU A 223 -17.95 -0.97 -8.74
C GLU A 223 -18.68 -0.29 -9.92
N ALA A 224 -19.98 -0.54 -10.05
CA ALA A 224 -20.80 0.09 -11.09
C ALA A 224 -20.83 1.62 -10.95
N ASN A 225 -21.04 2.13 -9.72
CA ASN A 225 -21.01 3.56 -9.45
C ASN A 225 -19.61 4.15 -9.68
N LEU A 226 -18.54 3.42 -9.32
CA LEU A 226 -17.17 3.85 -9.58
C LEU A 226 -16.88 3.96 -11.09
N LEU A 227 -17.38 3.02 -11.87
CA LEU A 227 -17.21 3.04 -13.31
C LEU A 227 -18.00 4.20 -13.96
N PHE A 228 -19.20 4.52 -13.46
CA PHE A 228 -19.91 5.74 -13.83
C PHE A 228 -19.14 7.01 -13.46
N ALA A 229 -18.62 7.11 -12.24
CA ALA A 229 -17.81 8.26 -11.83
C ALA A 229 -16.61 8.47 -12.76
N ARG A 230 -15.90 7.39 -13.09
CA ARG A 230 -14.79 7.43 -14.07
C ARG A 230 -15.23 7.82 -15.47
N HIS A 231 -16.41 7.36 -15.90
CA HIS A 231 -16.97 7.72 -17.20
C HIS A 231 -17.23 9.23 -17.30
N TYR A 232 -17.86 9.84 -16.29
CA TYR A 232 -18.17 11.26 -16.28
C TYR A 232 -16.94 12.18 -16.10
N LEU A 233 -15.80 11.61 -15.70
CA LEU A 233 -14.52 12.33 -15.65
C LEU A 233 -13.74 12.30 -16.97
N ARG A 234 -14.16 11.54 -17.94
CA ARG A 234 -13.49 11.52 -19.25
C ARG A 234 -13.64 12.87 -19.94
N LYS A 235 -12.59 13.29 -20.68
CA LYS A 235 -12.53 14.59 -21.37
C LYS A 235 -13.68 14.79 -22.37
N ASP A 236 -14.17 13.72 -22.96
CA ASP A 236 -15.24 13.72 -23.95
C ASP A 236 -16.65 13.81 -23.34
N VAL A 237 -16.81 13.53 -22.06
CA VAL A 237 -18.09 13.58 -21.32
C VAL A 237 -18.11 14.73 -20.32
N SER A 238 -17.09 14.87 -19.52
CA SER A 238 -16.78 15.97 -18.58
C SER A 238 -17.96 16.55 -17.80
N ASP A 239 -18.66 15.71 -17.03
CA ASP A 239 -19.71 16.14 -16.09
C ASP A 239 -19.25 15.91 -14.65
N SER A 240 -18.75 16.97 -14.01
CA SER A 240 -18.19 16.87 -12.65
C SER A 240 -19.25 16.65 -11.58
N ALA A 241 -20.49 17.11 -11.76
CA ALA A 241 -21.57 16.93 -10.81
C ALA A 241 -21.99 15.46 -10.77
N MET A 242 -22.17 14.85 -11.93
CA MET A 242 -22.48 13.43 -12.06
C MET A 242 -21.32 12.57 -11.57
N ALA A 243 -20.07 12.96 -11.85
CA ALA A 243 -18.91 12.25 -11.35
C ALA A 243 -18.86 12.23 -9.80
N LYS A 244 -19.13 13.38 -9.16
CA LYS A 244 -19.23 13.48 -7.69
C LYS A 244 -20.38 12.65 -7.13
N TYR A 245 -21.55 12.73 -7.76
CA TYR A 245 -22.72 11.95 -7.38
C TYR A 245 -22.41 10.45 -7.34
N TYR A 246 -21.85 9.93 -8.41
CA TYR A 246 -21.52 8.50 -8.49
C TYR A 246 -20.33 8.11 -7.61
N ALA A 247 -19.36 9.00 -7.38
CA ALA A 247 -18.27 8.75 -6.42
C ALA A 247 -18.79 8.60 -4.99
N LEU A 248 -19.72 9.46 -4.56
CA LEU A 248 -20.37 9.36 -3.24
C LEU A 248 -21.20 8.07 -3.13
N ARG A 249 -21.97 7.73 -4.16
CA ARG A 249 -22.75 6.49 -4.21
C ARG A 249 -21.84 5.27 -4.15
N SER A 250 -20.74 5.27 -4.88
CA SER A 250 -19.74 4.20 -4.84
C SER A 250 -19.14 4.05 -3.44
N GLY A 251 -18.72 5.15 -2.82
CA GLY A 251 -18.20 5.14 -1.45
C GLY A 251 -19.20 4.57 -0.44
N ALA A 252 -20.48 4.97 -0.53
CA ALA A 252 -21.55 4.44 0.33
C ALA A 252 -21.70 2.92 0.16
N GLU A 253 -21.69 2.43 -1.06
CA GLU A 253 -21.86 1.00 -1.35
C GLU A 253 -20.65 0.17 -0.92
N PHE A 254 -19.40 0.69 -1.05
CA PHE A 254 -18.21 0.03 -0.50
C PHE A 254 -18.27 -0.05 1.04
N ILE A 255 -18.77 0.99 1.70
CA ILE A 255 -18.99 0.95 3.16
C ILE A 255 -20.00 -0.14 3.51
N ARG A 256 -21.12 -0.26 2.77
CA ARG A 256 -22.15 -1.31 2.99
C ARG A 256 -21.61 -2.71 2.71
N ALA A 257 -20.68 -2.84 1.79
CA ALA A 257 -19.96 -4.09 1.54
C ALA A 257 -18.95 -4.45 2.65
N ALA A 258 -18.73 -3.57 3.62
CA ALA A 258 -17.66 -3.64 4.61
C ALA A 258 -16.25 -3.74 3.97
N ASP A 259 -16.10 -3.13 2.79
CA ASP A 259 -14.88 -3.19 2.01
C ASP A 259 -13.87 -2.13 2.49
N MET A 260 -12.74 -2.60 3.02
CA MET A 260 -11.68 -1.76 3.58
C MET A 260 -10.44 -1.65 2.66
N HIS A 261 -10.35 -2.48 1.61
CA HIS A 261 -9.15 -2.52 0.76
C HIS A 261 -9.16 -1.49 -0.39
N THR A 262 -10.19 -0.67 -0.47
CA THR A 262 -10.32 0.42 -1.45
C THR A 262 -10.18 1.80 -0.80
N SER A 263 -9.62 2.75 -1.53
CA SER A 263 -9.54 4.16 -1.13
C SER A 263 -10.83 4.95 -1.41
N THR A 264 -11.78 4.34 -2.15
CA THR A 264 -12.98 5.04 -2.64
C THR A 264 -13.84 5.67 -1.55
N PRO A 265 -14.09 5.02 -0.36
CA PRO A 265 -14.82 5.67 0.71
C PRO A 265 -14.11 6.91 1.27
N ALA A 266 -12.78 6.85 1.42
CA ALA A 266 -11.97 8.00 1.87
C ALA A 266 -12.06 9.17 0.89
N LEU A 267 -12.02 8.88 -0.41
CA LEU A 267 -12.11 9.87 -1.46
C LEU A 267 -13.53 10.46 -1.57
N ALA A 268 -14.56 9.65 -1.35
CA ALA A 268 -15.93 10.11 -1.24
C ALA A 268 -16.11 11.05 -0.02
N ALA A 269 -15.55 10.67 1.14
CA ALA A 269 -15.57 11.51 2.34
C ALA A 269 -14.86 12.86 2.11
N LEU A 270 -13.76 12.87 1.36
CA LEU A 270 -13.04 14.09 1.00
C LEU A 270 -13.91 15.09 0.22
N LEU A 271 -14.83 14.61 -0.62
CA LEU A 271 -15.75 15.47 -1.36
C LEU A 271 -16.78 16.19 -0.45
N LEU A 272 -16.92 15.74 0.80
CA LEU A 272 -17.84 16.29 1.79
C LEU A 272 -17.18 17.24 2.79
N ILE A 273 -15.84 17.38 2.77
CA ILE A 273 -15.11 18.15 3.79
C ILE A 273 -15.52 19.62 3.82
N ASP A 274 -15.72 20.23 2.64
CA ASP A 274 -16.02 21.64 2.51
C ASP A 274 -17.51 21.96 2.62
N ASP A 275 -18.36 20.95 2.87
CA ASP A 275 -19.79 21.16 3.06
C ASP A 275 -20.11 21.36 4.55
N PRO A 276 -20.38 22.60 5.00
CA PRO A 276 -20.66 22.90 6.39
C PRO A 276 -21.97 22.27 6.90
N SER A 277 -22.83 21.80 6.00
CA SER A 277 -24.07 21.07 6.35
C SER A 277 -23.79 19.63 6.74
N ILE A 278 -22.54 19.13 6.53
CA ILE A 278 -22.14 17.75 6.77
C ILE A 278 -20.94 17.71 7.75
N PRO A 279 -21.20 17.87 9.08
CA PRO A 279 -20.11 18.01 10.06
C PRO A 279 -19.27 16.74 10.25
N ILE A 280 -19.74 15.61 9.78
CA ILE A 280 -19.05 14.29 9.94
C ILE A 280 -18.04 14.01 8.82
N GLY A 281 -17.93 14.87 7.79
CA GLY A 281 -17.00 14.69 6.68
C GLY A 281 -15.54 14.45 7.12
N PRO A 282 -14.99 15.24 8.05
CA PRO A 282 -13.64 15.03 8.58
C PRO A 282 -13.45 13.70 9.33
N GLU A 283 -14.44 13.28 10.12
CA GLU A 283 -14.41 12.01 10.85
C GLU A 283 -14.47 10.82 9.88
N ALA A 284 -15.35 10.90 8.88
CA ALA A 284 -15.46 9.90 7.84
C ALA A 284 -14.14 9.76 7.06
N LEU A 285 -13.54 10.87 6.67
CA LEU A 285 -12.25 10.85 5.98
C LEU A 285 -11.16 10.21 6.83
N HIS A 286 -11.04 10.59 8.11
CA HIS A 286 -10.05 10.03 9.01
C HIS A 286 -10.22 8.51 9.17
N THR A 287 -11.45 8.07 9.37
CA THR A 287 -11.78 6.65 9.57
C THR A 287 -11.49 5.84 8.31
N GLU A 288 -11.92 6.33 7.14
CA GLU A 288 -11.77 5.60 5.89
C GLU A 288 -10.32 5.57 5.39
N LEU A 289 -9.56 6.65 5.59
CA LEU A 289 -8.11 6.63 5.34
C LEU A 289 -7.41 5.62 6.27
N GLY A 290 -7.79 5.59 7.55
CA GLY A 290 -7.26 4.63 8.51
C GLY A 290 -7.55 3.18 8.11
N ASN A 291 -8.74 2.90 7.60
CA ASN A 291 -9.13 1.58 7.11
C ASN A 291 -8.37 1.17 5.85
N ALA A 292 -8.27 2.07 4.87
CA ALA A 292 -7.49 1.83 3.67
C ALA A 292 -6.02 1.49 3.97
N LEU A 293 -5.42 2.19 4.94
CA LEU A 293 -4.04 1.92 5.37
C LEU A 293 -3.89 0.59 6.12
N LYS A 294 -4.90 0.19 6.90
CA LYS A 294 -4.89 -1.07 7.70
C LYS A 294 -5.24 -2.31 6.89
N SER A 295 -5.88 -2.15 5.75
CA SER A 295 -6.34 -3.26 4.91
C SER A 295 -5.21 -4.13 4.32
N GLY A 296 -3.97 -3.64 4.34
CA GLY A 296 -2.82 -4.26 3.67
C GLY A 296 -2.76 -3.97 2.17
N SER A 297 -3.72 -3.23 1.61
CA SER A 297 -3.71 -2.83 0.21
C SER A 297 -2.75 -1.67 -0.03
N SER A 298 -1.63 -1.94 -0.69
CA SER A 298 -0.67 -0.90 -1.10
C SER A 298 -1.24 0.06 -2.14
N ILE A 299 -2.21 -0.38 -2.94
CA ILE A 299 -2.93 0.51 -3.88
C ILE A 299 -3.75 1.52 -3.08
N ALA A 300 -4.60 1.04 -2.15
CA ALA A 300 -5.41 1.91 -1.31
C ALA A 300 -4.55 2.84 -0.45
N ALA A 301 -3.44 2.34 0.11
CA ALA A 301 -2.49 3.14 0.87
C ALA A 301 -1.84 4.23 0.01
N ASN A 302 -1.37 3.91 -1.19
CA ASN A 302 -0.75 4.87 -2.10
C ASN A 302 -1.73 5.92 -2.63
N GLU A 303 -2.97 5.53 -2.91
CA GLU A 303 -4.03 6.45 -3.31
C GLU A 303 -4.46 7.37 -2.17
N SER A 304 -4.41 6.88 -0.93
CA SER A 304 -4.80 7.63 0.28
C SER A 304 -3.69 8.55 0.81
N ALA A 305 -2.43 8.19 0.59
CA ALA A 305 -1.27 8.92 1.13
C ALA A 305 -1.24 10.43 0.83
N PRO A 306 -1.62 10.94 -0.37
CA PRO A 306 -1.65 12.36 -0.66
C PRO A 306 -2.63 13.15 0.21
N TYR A 307 -3.61 12.51 0.81
CA TYR A 307 -4.66 13.18 1.59
C TYR A 307 -4.39 13.22 3.10
N LEU A 308 -3.36 12.50 3.55
CA LEU A 308 -2.96 12.51 4.97
C LEU A 308 -2.57 13.91 5.46
N HIS A 309 -1.96 14.73 4.59
CA HIS A 309 -1.61 16.11 4.96
C HIS A 309 -2.85 16.99 5.17
N ILE A 310 -3.94 16.78 4.44
CA ILE A 310 -5.20 17.51 4.61
C ILE A 310 -5.75 17.27 6.02
N LEU A 311 -5.74 16.03 6.49
CA LEU A 311 -6.14 15.70 7.88
C LEU A 311 -5.19 16.35 8.90
N THR A 312 -3.90 16.37 8.61
CA THR A 312 -2.91 17.00 9.49
C THR A 312 -3.16 18.51 9.56
N ASP A 313 -3.42 19.15 8.43
CA ASP A 313 -3.70 20.60 8.35
C ASP A 313 -5.04 20.95 9.04
N MET A 314 -6.08 20.14 8.85
CA MET A 314 -7.37 20.30 9.52
C MET A 314 -7.24 20.12 11.04
N ASN A 315 -6.55 19.07 11.49
CA ASN A 315 -6.27 18.85 12.91
C ASN A 315 -5.42 19.97 13.51
N THR A 316 -4.39 20.43 12.78
CA THR A 316 -3.56 21.54 13.24
C THR A 316 -4.34 22.84 13.28
N ALA A 317 -5.23 23.13 12.34
CA ALA A 317 -6.09 24.32 12.34
C ALA A 317 -7.08 24.29 13.52
N THR A 318 -7.74 23.15 13.76
CA THR A 318 -8.69 22.98 14.87
C THR A 318 -7.98 23.04 16.22
N ILE A 319 -6.85 22.35 16.35
CA ILE A 319 -6.00 22.39 17.55
C ILE A 319 -5.41 23.80 17.74
N HIS A 320 -5.10 24.49 16.65
CA HIS A 320 -4.60 25.87 16.70
C HIS A 320 -5.67 26.84 17.20
N GLN A 321 -6.91 26.74 16.72
CA GLN A 321 -8.04 27.55 17.23
C GLN A 321 -8.37 27.24 18.69
N GLN A 322 -8.39 25.96 19.10
CA GLN A 322 -8.60 25.56 20.50
C GLN A 322 -7.43 26.00 21.38
N LYS A 323 -6.19 25.89 20.89
CA LYS A 323 -5.00 26.39 21.58
C LYS A 323 -5.01 27.91 21.69
N ILE A 324 -5.41 28.64 20.66
CA ILE A 324 -5.52 30.11 20.71
C ILE A 324 -6.57 30.53 21.73
N ALA A 325 -7.73 29.86 21.79
CA ALA A 325 -8.76 30.14 22.78
C ALA A 325 -8.31 29.81 24.22
N LEU A 326 -7.65 28.65 24.41
CA LEU A 326 -7.08 28.24 25.71
C LEU A 326 -5.86 29.07 26.10
N VAL A 327 -5.01 29.43 25.13
CA VAL A 327 -3.81 30.25 25.36
C VAL A 327 -4.21 31.71 25.62
N SER A 328 -5.22 32.26 24.96
CA SER A 328 -5.71 33.61 25.25
C SER A 328 -6.31 33.71 26.64
N LEU A 329 -7.08 32.69 27.07
CA LEU A 329 -7.60 32.60 28.43
C LEU A 329 -6.47 32.38 29.46
N GLY A 330 -5.48 31.51 29.11
CA GLY A 330 -4.30 31.26 29.93
C GLY A 330 -3.36 32.46 30.02
N ILE A 331 -3.17 33.20 28.94
CA ILE A 331 -2.34 34.43 28.94
C ILE A 331 -2.95 35.50 29.84
N VAL A 332 -4.27 35.70 29.77
CA VAL A 332 -4.94 36.66 30.67
C VAL A 332 -4.79 36.26 32.15
N THR A 333 -4.91 34.99 32.46
CA THR A 333 -4.73 34.49 33.83
C THR A 333 -3.26 34.51 34.29
N ILE A 334 -2.31 34.23 33.39
CA ILE A 334 -0.86 34.23 33.69
C ILE A 334 -0.32 35.68 33.81
N ILE A 335 -0.81 36.63 32.99
CA ILE A 335 -0.43 38.04 33.10
C ILE A 335 -0.86 38.62 34.47
N LEU A 336 -2.03 38.24 34.96
CA LEU A 336 -2.53 38.67 36.27
C LEU A 336 -1.75 37.99 37.44
N ALA A 337 -1.30 36.74 37.28
CA ALA A 337 -0.55 36.01 38.29
C ALA A 337 0.97 36.29 38.25
N SER A 338 1.53 36.54 37.06
CA SER A 338 2.99 36.70 36.89
C SER A 338 3.52 38.05 37.38
N TRP A 339 2.68 39.09 37.37
CA TRP A 339 3.10 40.40 37.94
C TRP A 339 3.35 40.36 39.45
N LEU A 340 2.70 39.42 40.15
CA LEU A 340 2.86 39.29 41.62
C LEU A 340 3.99 38.37 42.05
N THR A 341 4.41 37.42 41.19
CA THR A 341 5.39 36.37 41.60
C THR A 341 6.75 36.45 40.91
N MET A 342 6.91 37.29 39.89
CA MET A 342 8.10 37.30 39.02
C MET A 342 9.36 37.85 39.69
N ALA A 343 9.24 38.69 40.74
CA ALA A 343 10.39 39.32 41.42
C ALA A 343 11.18 38.33 42.32
N LEU A 344 10.56 37.24 42.77
CA LEU A 344 11.16 36.36 43.79
C LEU A 344 11.68 35.00 43.28
N ILE A 345 11.29 34.55 42.06
CA ILE A 345 11.55 33.16 41.64
C ILE A 345 12.48 33.05 40.41
N GLN A 346 12.78 34.14 39.72
CA GLN A 346 13.46 34.14 38.42
C GLN A 346 14.88 33.49 38.41
N ASN A 347 15.61 33.52 39.46
CA ASN A 347 17.00 33.06 39.47
C ASN A 347 17.21 31.55 39.74
N ARG A 348 16.25 30.87 40.34
CA ARG A 348 16.37 29.43 40.61
C ARG A 348 15.78 28.52 39.52
N ARG A 349 14.85 29.03 38.70
CA ARG A 349 14.15 28.20 37.71
C ARG A 349 14.85 28.10 36.35
N ARG A 350 15.72 29.07 35.98
CA ARG A 350 16.42 29.03 34.68
C ARG A 350 17.31 27.80 34.48
N LYS A 351 17.98 27.31 35.50
CA LYS A 351 18.85 26.13 35.38
C LYS A 351 18.09 24.81 35.28
N ALA A 352 16.91 24.68 35.90
CA ALA A 352 16.12 23.44 35.87
C ALA A 352 15.36 23.27 34.55
N ALA A 353 14.82 24.37 33.99
CA ALA A 353 14.10 24.33 32.72
C ALA A 353 14.98 23.96 31.50
N MET A 354 16.26 24.42 31.55
CA MET A 354 17.23 24.10 30.50
C MET A 354 17.58 22.60 30.46
N LYS A 355 17.66 21.96 31.63
CA LYS A 355 17.96 20.52 31.72
C LYS A 355 16.80 19.66 31.25
N GLN A 356 15.56 20.06 31.59
CA GLN A 356 14.35 19.33 31.12
C GLN A 356 14.10 19.47 29.63
N ALA A 357 14.37 20.63 29.02
CA ALA A 357 14.26 20.82 27.58
C ALA A 357 15.29 19.97 26.80
N TYR A 358 16.51 19.84 27.36
CA TYR A 358 17.55 18.99 26.77
C TYR A 358 17.19 17.51 26.81
N ASP A 359 16.65 17.04 27.93
CA ASP A 359 16.23 15.63 28.07
C ASP A 359 15.02 15.29 27.20
N LEU A 360 14.09 16.24 27.01
CA LEU A 360 12.93 16.06 26.15
C LEU A 360 13.32 16.06 24.65
N ALA A 361 14.22 16.97 24.25
CA ALA A 361 14.76 17.00 22.89
C ALA A 361 15.48 15.69 22.53
N ASN A 362 16.28 15.15 23.47
CA ASN A 362 16.93 13.86 23.31
C ASN A 362 15.94 12.68 23.19
N LYS A 363 14.82 12.73 23.92
CA LYS A 363 13.79 11.69 23.84
C LYS A 363 13.06 11.69 22.48
N VAL A 364 12.68 12.86 22.00
CA VAL A 364 12.01 13.01 20.70
C VAL A 364 12.95 12.59 19.56
N GLN A 365 14.23 12.94 19.67
CA GLN A 365 15.23 12.56 18.70
C GLN A 365 15.45 11.04 18.62
N LYS A 366 15.51 10.36 19.79
CA LYS A 366 15.60 8.89 19.85
C LYS A 366 14.38 8.19 19.23
N GLN A 367 13.19 8.72 19.41
CA GLN A 367 11.97 8.17 18.78
C GLN A 367 11.97 8.33 17.25
N SER A 368 12.39 9.49 16.75
CA SER A 368 12.49 9.74 15.30
C SER A 368 13.45 8.78 14.60
N ILE A 369 14.57 8.47 15.27
CA ILE A 369 15.57 7.53 14.76
C ILE A 369 15.03 6.11 14.69
N LYS A 370 14.31 5.65 15.74
CA LYS A 370 13.70 4.33 15.76
C LYS A 370 12.70 4.15 14.61
N HIS A 371 11.88 5.15 14.33
CA HIS A 371 10.96 5.12 13.20
C HIS A 371 11.69 5.07 11.84
N LYS A 372 12.80 5.80 11.69
CA LYS A 372 13.62 5.72 10.46
C LYS A 372 14.22 4.32 10.26
N GLN A 373 14.65 3.68 11.35
CA GLN A 373 15.17 2.30 11.32
C GLN A 373 14.06 1.30 10.93
N GLU A 374 12.86 1.45 11.48
CA GLU A 374 11.71 0.60 11.15
C GLU A 374 11.29 0.77 9.67
N TYR A 375 11.31 2.00 9.15
CA TYR A 375 11.03 2.27 7.74
C TYR A 375 12.07 1.61 6.81
N LEU A 376 13.34 1.74 7.16
CA LEU A 376 14.41 1.15 6.37
C LEU A 376 14.37 -0.39 6.41
N ALA A 377 14.04 -0.97 7.57
CA ALA A 377 13.85 -2.42 7.73
C ALA A 377 12.62 -2.94 6.94
N LYS A 378 11.55 -2.15 6.82
CA LYS A 378 10.40 -2.47 5.96
C LYS A 378 10.78 -2.41 4.49
N PHE A 379 11.53 -1.39 4.08
CA PHE A 379 12.02 -1.26 2.71
C PHE A 379 12.93 -2.43 2.30
N ILE A 380 13.82 -2.85 3.20
CA ILE A 380 14.69 -4.02 2.97
C ILE A 380 13.87 -5.30 2.82
N ARG A 381 12.83 -5.51 3.66
CA ARG A 381 11.94 -6.67 3.53
C ARG A 381 11.18 -6.70 2.22
N LEU A 382 10.70 -5.54 1.76
CA LEU A 382 10.03 -5.41 0.47
C LEU A 382 10.96 -5.73 -0.69
N SER A 383 12.21 -5.24 -0.62
CA SER A 383 13.24 -5.51 -1.63
C SER A 383 13.67 -6.99 -1.63
N ASP A 384 13.65 -7.67 -0.48
CA ASP A 384 13.94 -9.11 -0.38
C ASP A 384 12.92 -9.95 -1.17
N SER A 385 11.64 -9.64 -1.01
CA SER A 385 10.57 -10.31 -1.76
C SER A 385 10.72 -10.12 -3.27
N TYR A 386 11.06 -8.91 -3.71
CA TYR A 386 11.29 -8.58 -5.11
C TYR A 386 12.51 -9.32 -5.69
N MET A 387 13.62 -9.37 -4.95
CA MET A 387 14.84 -10.06 -5.37
C MET A 387 14.65 -11.58 -5.41
N ALA A 388 13.92 -12.15 -4.43
CA ALA A 388 13.59 -13.57 -4.41
C ALA A 388 12.75 -13.99 -5.63
N SER A 389 11.76 -13.17 -6.00
CA SER A 389 10.93 -13.38 -7.19
C SER A 389 11.76 -13.33 -8.49
N THR A 390 12.71 -12.39 -8.56
CA THR A 390 13.61 -12.25 -9.72
C THR A 390 14.55 -13.45 -9.86
N GLU A 391 15.07 -13.98 -8.74
CA GLU A 391 15.89 -15.20 -8.75
C GLU A 391 15.09 -16.44 -9.17
N GLU A 392 13.85 -16.55 -8.72
CA GLU A 392 12.97 -17.67 -9.07
C GLU A 392 12.61 -17.67 -10.55
N PHE A 393 12.34 -16.48 -11.10
CA PHE A 393 12.19 -16.26 -12.53
C PHE A 393 13.41 -16.75 -13.32
N LEU A 394 14.62 -16.40 -12.88
CA LEU A 394 15.85 -16.84 -13.53
C LEU A 394 16.09 -18.34 -13.45
N ARG A 395 15.77 -18.96 -12.28
CA ARG A 395 15.85 -20.42 -12.13
C ARG A 395 14.85 -21.13 -13.02
N SER A 396 13.64 -20.59 -13.12
CA SER A 396 12.60 -21.11 -14.03
C SER A 396 13.03 -20.97 -15.50
N ALA A 397 13.57 -19.83 -15.88
CA ALA A 397 14.10 -19.58 -17.21
C ALA A 397 15.26 -20.52 -17.57
N ARG A 398 16.18 -20.78 -16.63
CA ARG A 398 17.28 -21.77 -16.81
C ARG A 398 16.78 -23.20 -16.97
N ARG A 399 15.76 -23.63 -16.19
CA ARG A 399 15.18 -24.97 -16.35
C ARG A 399 14.51 -25.16 -17.71
N ARG A 400 13.82 -24.15 -18.24
CA ARG A 400 13.21 -24.19 -19.58
C ARG A 400 14.25 -24.23 -20.68
N LEU A 401 15.38 -23.54 -20.49
CA LEU A 401 16.51 -23.59 -21.40
C LEU A 401 17.10 -25.00 -21.48
N SER A 402 17.21 -25.69 -20.33
CA SER A 402 17.69 -27.07 -20.26
C SER A 402 16.73 -28.07 -20.86
N ALA A 403 15.44 -27.71 -20.97
CA ALA A 403 14.38 -28.53 -21.59
C ALA A 403 14.23 -28.33 -23.10
N GLY A 404 15.14 -27.59 -23.75
CA GLY A 404 15.17 -27.47 -25.22
C GLY A 404 14.25 -26.39 -25.84
N GLN A 405 13.60 -25.56 -25.03
CA GLN A 405 12.73 -24.45 -25.49
C GLN A 405 13.53 -23.16 -25.73
N ILE A 406 14.39 -23.19 -26.74
CA ILE A 406 15.56 -22.28 -26.82
C ILE A 406 15.30 -20.93 -27.48
N ASN A 407 14.34 -20.81 -28.42
CA ASN A 407 14.33 -19.62 -29.29
C ASN A 407 13.73 -18.36 -28.62
N ASP A 408 12.68 -18.46 -27.86
CA ASP A 408 12.06 -17.29 -27.23
C ASP A 408 12.79 -16.86 -25.94
N LEU A 409 13.41 -17.81 -25.26
CA LEU A 409 14.20 -17.55 -24.07
C LEU A 409 15.57 -16.91 -24.39
N LYS A 410 16.13 -17.21 -25.57
CA LYS A 410 17.44 -16.68 -26.00
C LYS A 410 17.44 -15.16 -26.16
N ILE A 411 16.29 -14.58 -26.50
CA ILE A 411 16.13 -13.14 -26.67
C ILE A 411 15.97 -12.46 -25.31
N GLN A 412 15.21 -13.06 -24.39
CA GLN A 412 14.99 -12.50 -23.04
C GLN A 412 16.15 -12.70 -22.07
N LEU A 413 16.92 -13.77 -22.22
CA LEU A 413 18.03 -14.11 -21.31
C LEU A 413 19.39 -13.56 -21.73
N LYS A 414 19.50 -12.92 -22.91
CA LYS A 414 20.74 -12.23 -23.31
C LYS A 414 21.09 -11.04 -22.43
N ASP A 415 20.17 -10.60 -21.58
CA ASP A 415 20.32 -9.39 -20.80
C ASP A 415 20.50 -9.66 -19.30
N ASN A 416 21.65 -10.30 -18.96
CA ASN A 416 22.14 -10.31 -17.56
C ASN A 416 22.34 -8.87 -17.02
N GLN A 417 22.46 -7.88 -17.91
CA GLN A 417 22.55 -6.45 -17.58
C GLN A 417 21.35 -5.95 -16.80
N PHE A 418 20.16 -6.47 -17.01
CA PHE A 418 18.97 -6.04 -16.27
C PHE A 418 19.11 -6.33 -14.77
N ILE A 419 19.52 -7.53 -14.39
CA ILE A 419 19.64 -7.92 -12.98
C ILE A 419 20.81 -7.21 -12.31
N GLU A 420 21.95 -7.12 -13.01
CA GLU A 420 23.10 -6.37 -12.50
C GLU A 420 22.81 -4.87 -12.35
N ASN A 421 22.00 -4.30 -13.22
CA ASN A 421 21.55 -2.92 -13.12
C ASN A 421 20.57 -2.74 -11.96
N GLN A 422 19.59 -3.65 -11.78
CA GLN A 422 18.67 -3.63 -10.66
C GLN A 422 19.42 -3.74 -9.32
N LEU A 423 20.39 -4.64 -9.24
CA LEU A 423 21.21 -4.81 -8.06
C LEU A 423 22.07 -3.58 -7.76
N ARG A 424 22.68 -2.97 -8.80
CA ARG A 424 23.43 -1.71 -8.66
C ARG A 424 22.53 -0.58 -8.17
N MET A 425 21.34 -0.44 -8.76
CA MET A 425 20.36 0.57 -8.33
C MET A 425 19.91 0.34 -6.87
N PHE A 426 19.64 -0.91 -6.51
CA PHE A 426 19.30 -1.25 -5.13
C PHE A 426 20.43 -0.87 -4.17
N CYS A 427 21.65 -1.29 -4.44
CA CYS A 427 22.81 -0.96 -3.61
C CYS A 427 23.04 0.56 -3.50
N ALA A 428 22.92 1.29 -4.60
CA ALA A 428 23.07 2.75 -4.59
C ALA A 428 21.97 3.45 -3.77
N THR A 429 20.73 3.01 -3.94
CA THR A 429 19.57 3.53 -3.17
C THR A 429 19.71 3.22 -1.68
N PHE A 430 20.12 1.98 -1.37
CA PHE A 430 20.39 1.56 0.00
C PHE A 430 21.50 2.38 0.63
N ASP A 431 22.65 2.51 -0.03
CA ASP A 431 23.79 3.26 0.48
C ASP A 431 23.41 4.72 0.77
N SER A 432 22.74 5.35 -0.18
CA SER A 432 22.29 6.74 -0.04
C SER A 432 21.28 6.91 1.11
N ALA A 433 20.28 6.04 1.20
CA ALA A 433 19.28 6.09 2.26
C ALA A 433 19.90 5.79 3.63
N PHE A 434 20.77 4.79 3.70
CA PHE A 434 21.44 4.38 4.92
C PHE A 434 22.38 5.47 5.43
N LEU A 435 23.25 6.00 4.58
CA LEU A 435 24.19 7.06 4.98
C LEU A 435 23.50 8.40 5.26
N SER A 436 22.32 8.65 4.68
CA SER A 436 21.51 9.81 5.07
C SER A 436 20.94 9.67 6.47
N THR A 437 20.70 8.43 6.92
CA THR A 437 20.17 8.12 8.25
C THR A 437 21.30 8.02 9.29
N PHE A 438 22.44 7.47 8.87
CA PHE A 438 23.62 7.25 9.73
C PHE A 438 24.88 7.89 9.09
N PRO A 439 25.01 9.22 9.12
CA PRO A 439 26.11 9.92 8.43
C PRO A 439 27.51 9.52 8.94
N ASN A 440 27.63 9.20 10.21
CA ASN A 440 28.90 8.84 10.85
C ASN A 440 29.19 7.34 10.90
N PHE A 441 28.32 6.53 10.30
CA PHE A 441 28.39 5.07 10.39
C PHE A 441 29.75 4.48 10.12
N VAL A 442 30.45 4.96 9.09
CA VAL A 442 31.77 4.41 8.71
C VAL A 442 32.83 4.69 9.77
N ASN A 443 32.80 5.90 10.35
CA ASN A 443 33.69 6.25 11.46
C ASN A 443 33.38 5.39 12.70
N GLU A 444 32.10 5.23 13.04
CA GLU A 444 31.64 4.43 14.16
C GLU A 444 32.02 2.94 13.99
N VAL A 445 31.87 2.39 12.78
CA VAL A 445 32.35 1.02 12.48
C VAL A 445 33.87 0.93 12.65
N ASN A 446 34.60 1.92 12.17
CA ASN A 446 36.06 1.95 12.27
C ASN A 446 36.57 2.08 13.72
N GLU A 447 35.77 2.61 14.65
CA GLU A 447 36.08 2.60 16.07
C GLU A 447 35.98 1.19 16.69
N LEU A 448 35.18 0.29 16.09
CA LEU A 448 35.08 -1.10 16.51
C LEU A 448 36.14 -2.00 15.86
N LEU A 449 36.95 -1.48 14.93
CA LEU A 449 37.97 -2.23 14.20
C LEU A 449 39.38 -1.92 14.72
N LEU A 450 40.30 -2.87 14.50
CA LEU A 450 41.72 -2.68 14.77
C LEU A 450 42.29 -1.48 13.97
N PRO A 451 43.21 -0.68 14.54
CA PRO A 451 43.70 0.55 13.89
C PRO A 451 44.30 0.35 12.50
N ASP A 452 44.91 -0.81 12.25
CA ASP A 452 45.51 -1.22 10.97
C ASP A 452 44.53 -1.90 10.00
N LYS A 453 43.27 -2.06 10.39
CA LYS A 453 42.22 -2.78 9.62
C LYS A 453 40.99 -1.93 9.33
N LYS A 454 41.11 -0.61 9.41
CA LYS A 454 40.00 0.32 9.12
C LYS A 454 39.53 0.20 7.68
N LEU A 455 38.25 0.53 7.46
CA LEU A 455 37.57 0.45 6.17
C LEU A 455 37.38 1.85 5.59
N ASP A 456 37.71 2.03 4.32
CA ASP A 456 37.54 3.30 3.61
C ASP A 456 36.28 3.29 2.74
N ILE A 457 35.78 4.48 2.40
CA ILE A 457 34.65 4.69 1.49
C ILE A 457 35.22 4.86 0.08
N PRO A 458 34.80 4.04 -0.91
CA PRO A 458 35.34 4.09 -2.27
C PRO A 458 34.95 5.36 -3.04
N ALA A 459 33.82 5.99 -2.70
CA ALA A 459 33.33 7.25 -3.25
C ALA A 459 32.30 7.90 -2.29
N PRO A 460 32.03 9.21 -2.38
CA PRO A 460 31.03 9.88 -1.55
C PRO A 460 29.66 9.17 -1.63
N ARG A 461 29.09 8.86 -0.48
CA ARG A 461 27.79 8.18 -0.33
C ARG A 461 27.71 6.76 -0.89
N THR A 462 28.83 6.06 -1.03
CA THR A 462 28.87 4.66 -1.44
C THR A 462 29.53 3.81 -0.36
N LEU A 463 28.95 2.64 -0.08
CA LEU A 463 29.48 1.67 0.87
C LEU A 463 30.21 0.55 0.11
N THR A 464 31.31 0.06 0.68
CA THR A 464 31.90 -1.20 0.23
C THR A 464 30.98 -2.38 0.57
N THR A 465 31.21 -3.54 -0.04
CA THR A 465 30.47 -4.77 0.30
C THR A 465 30.59 -5.11 1.79
N GLU A 466 31.78 -4.92 2.37
CA GLU A 466 31.99 -5.13 3.82
C GLU A 466 31.15 -4.17 4.64
N LEU A 467 31.14 -2.88 4.29
CA LEU A 467 30.35 -1.86 5.00
C LEU A 467 28.84 -2.06 4.81
N ARG A 468 28.37 -2.53 3.64
CA ARG A 468 26.95 -2.88 3.45
C ARG A 468 26.53 -4.05 4.37
N ILE A 469 27.39 -5.07 4.50
CA ILE A 469 27.12 -6.21 5.41
C ILE A 469 27.07 -5.74 6.86
N ALA A 470 27.94 -4.82 7.26
CA ALA A 470 27.90 -4.19 8.58
C ALA A 470 26.63 -3.33 8.75
N ALA A 471 26.22 -2.60 7.70
CA ALA A 471 25.00 -1.80 7.71
C ALA A 471 23.74 -2.66 7.86
N PHE A 472 23.65 -3.81 7.19
CA PHE A 472 22.58 -4.78 7.38
C PHE A 472 22.54 -5.32 8.81
N ALA A 473 23.70 -5.60 9.40
CA ALA A 473 23.78 -6.05 10.78
C ALA A 473 23.28 -4.95 11.75
N ARG A 474 23.65 -3.68 11.56
CA ARG A 474 23.15 -2.55 12.33
C ARG A 474 21.62 -2.41 12.24
N LEU A 475 21.03 -2.74 11.09
CA LEU A 475 19.57 -2.75 10.90
C LEU A 475 18.88 -4.00 11.47
N GLY A 476 19.61 -4.90 12.11
CA GLY A 476 19.08 -6.13 12.68
C GLY A 476 18.81 -7.23 11.64
N VAL A 477 19.38 -7.13 10.43
CA VAL A 477 19.28 -8.18 9.42
C VAL A 477 20.39 -9.21 9.62
N GLU A 478 20.13 -10.18 10.48
CA GLU A 478 21.12 -11.20 10.87
C GLU A 478 21.20 -12.38 9.86
N ASP A 479 20.12 -12.64 9.14
CA ASP A 479 20.02 -13.73 8.18
C ASP A 479 20.98 -13.52 6.99
N SER A 480 22.04 -14.33 6.94
CA SER A 480 23.04 -14.28 5.88
C SER A 480 22.49 -14.63 4.50
N ALA A 481 21.44 -15.44 4.41
CA ALA A 481 20.80 -15.77 3.14
C ALA A 481 20.04 -14.56 2.57
N LYS A 482 19.42 -13.77 3.44
CA LYS A 482 18.79 -12.50 3.05
C LYS A 482 19.84 -11.50 2.57
N VAL A 483 20.91 -11.31 3.32
CA VAL A 483 22.00 -10.41 2.95
C VAL A 483 22.64 -10.83 1.63
N ALA A 484 22.83 -12.12 1.39
CA ALA A 484 23.35 -12.67 0.15
C ALA A 484 22.46 -12.30 -1.05
N ARG A 485 21.15 -12.47 -0.91
CA ARG A 485 20.19 -12.07 -1.94
C ARG A 485 20.19 -10.57 -2.22
N PHE A 486 20.19 -9.74 -1.17
CA PHE A 486 20.23 -8.28 -1.31
C PHE A 486 21.47 -7.77 -2.03
N LEU A 487 22.62 -8.41 -1.80
CA LEU A 487 23.89 -7.99 -2.39
C LEU A 487 24.22 -8.73 -3.69
N GLY A 488 23.37 -9.68 -4.13
CA GLY A 488 23.67 -10.53 -5.29
C GLY A 488 24.89 -11.42 -5.11
N LEU A 489 25.19 -11.79 -3.88
CA LEU A 489 26.35 -12.58 -3.52
C LEU A 489 25.96 -14.04 -3.20
N SER A 490 26.92 -14.97 -3.28
CA SER A 490 26.71 -16.29 -2.73
C SER A 490 26.65 -16.24 -1.22
N LEU A 491 25.89 -17.19 -0.61
CA LEU A 491 25.82 -17.34 0.84
C LEU A 491 27.21 -17.51 1.46
N THR A 492 28.06 -18.31 0.81
CA THR A 492 29.46 -18.53 1.22
C THR A 492 30.26 -17.23 1.21
N THR A 493 30.04 -16.38 0.21
CA THR A 493 30.70 -15.06 0.11
C THR A 493 30.32 -14.17 1.29
N VAL A 494 29.04 -14.12 1.67
CA VAL A 494 28.59 -13.32 2.82
C VAL A 494 29.20 -13.85 4.13
N TYR A 495 29.26 -15.17 4.33
CA TYR A 495 29.94 -15.74 5.48
C TYR A 495 31.44 -15.37 5.52
N THR A 496 32.08 -15.39 4.37
CA THR A 496 33.50 -14.99 4.25
C THR A 496 33.69 -13.53 4.67
N TYR A 497 32.85 -12.62 4.18
CA TYR A 497 32.92 -11.20 4.56
C TYR A 497 32.57 -10.99 6.05
N ARG A 498 31.58 -11.66 6.59
CA ARG A 498 31.25 -11.60 8.01
C ARG A 498 32.40 -12.09 8.89
N ASN A 499 33.03 -13.15 8.51
CA ASN A 499 34.21 -13.66 9.23
C ASN A 499 35.41 -12.71 9.10
N LYS A 500 35.62 -12.12 7.93
CA LYS A 500 36.65 -11.09 7.73
C LYS A 500 36.42 -9.87 8.61
N LEU A 501 35.17 -9.36 8.66
CA LEU A 501 34.80 -8.22 9.53
C LEU A 501 35.04 -8.57 11.01
N ARG A 502 34.58 -9.75 11.45
CA ARG A 502 34.82 -10.21 12.83
C ARG A 502 36.31 -10.38 13.14
N ALA A 503 37.10 -10.83 12.17
CA ALA A 503 38.57 -10.94 12.34
C ALA A 503 39.27 -9.59 12.47
N LYS A 504 38.72 -8.52 11.85
CA LYS A 504 39.20 -7.14 11.93
C LYS A 504 38.75 -6.42 13.21
N ALA A 505 37.80 -6.95 13.97
CA ALA A 505 37.19 -6.30 15.13
C ALA A 505 38.11 -6.33 16.35
N LEU A 506 38.04 -5.26 17.16
CA LEU A 506 38.67 -5.17 18.49
C LEU A 506 38.17 -6.28 19.42
N ASN A 507 36.83 -6.47 19.44
CA ASN A 507 36.21 -7.56 20.18
C ASN A 507 35.44 -8.49 19.22
N ARG A 508 36.01 -9.64 18.94
CA ARG A 508 35.47 -10.61 17.97
C ARG A 508 34.14 -11.24 18.41
N SER A 509 33.90 -11.37 19.72
CA SER A 509 32.69 -12.04 20.24
C SER A 509 31.46 -11.15 20.22
N SER A 510 31.61 -9.86 20.52
CA SER A 510 30.50 -8.91 20.63
C SER A 510 30.31 -8.02 19.39
N PHE A 511 31.19 -8.09 18.38
CA PHE A 511 31.23 -7.16 17.25
C PHE A 511 29.87 -6.85 16.61
N TYR A 512 29.06 -7.88 16.34
CA TYR A 512 27.75 -7.67 15.72
C TYR A 512 26.70 -7.12 16.68
N ALA A 513 26.82 -7.44 17.99
CA ALA A 513 25.98 -6.82 19.00
C ALA A 513 26.37 -5.34 19.23
N ASP A 514 27.68 -5.05 19.23
CA ASP A 514 28.20 -3.70 19.34
C ASP A 514 27.78 -2.83 18.13
N LEU A 515 27.76 -3.40 16.91
CA LEU A 515 27.25 -2.73 15.73
C LEU A 515 25.78 -2.31 15.85
N GLN A 516 24.95 -3.12 16.49
CA GLN A 516 23.53 -2.81 16.71
C GLN A 516 23.33 -1.73 17.77
N LEU A 517 24.26 -1.62 18.71
CA LEU A 517 24.23 -0.69 19.84
C LEU A 517 24.95 0.64 19.57
N LEU A 518 25.57 0.81 18.38
CA LEU A 518 26.28 2.04 18.04
C LEU A 518 25.38 3.26 18.26
N PRO A 519 25.87 4.31 18.96
CA PRO A 519 25.10 5.52 19.22
C PRO A 519 24.77 6.22 17.91
N ASP A 520 23.61 6.83 17.87
CA ASP A 520 23.18 7.60 16.71
C ASP A 520 23.68 9.05 16.84
N ASN A 521 24.94 9.25 16.55
CA ASN A 521 25.57 10.57 16.56
C ASN A 521 25.25 11.35 15.28
N SER A 522 23.97 11.58 14.99
CA SER A 522 23.53 12.45 13.90
C SER A 522 23.69 13.96 14.20
N ILE A 523 24.37 14.34 15.32
CA ILE A 523 24.66 15.73 15.65
C ILE A 523 26.16 15.97 15.52
N PRO A 524 26.61 16.93 14.70
CA PRO A 524 27.99 17.40 14.78
C PRO A 524 28.22 17.99 16.17
N HIS A 525 29.21 17.46 16.89
CA HIS A 525 29.77 18.12 18.04
C HIS A 525 30.40 19.46 17.61
N ASN A 526 29.59 20.49 17.52
CA ASN A 526 30.09 21.84 17.43
C ASN A 526 29.13 22.79 18.12
N THR A 527 29.31 22.95 19.39
CA THR A 527 29.26 24.22 20.18
C THR A 527 29.37 23.90 21.65
N GLN A 528 30.60 23.89 22.15
CA GLN A 528 30.79 24.27 23.53
C GLN A 528 30.50 25.77 23.61
N PRO A 529 29.66 26.25 24.51
CA PRO A 529 29.68 27.64 24.87
C PRO A 529 30.91 27.83 25.81
N GLN A 530 31.86 28.63 25.37
CA GLN A 530 32.86 29.20 26.27
C GLN A 530 32.19 30.06 27.33
N PRO A 531 32.84 30.23 28.50
CA PRO A 531 32.24 30.67 29.79
C PRO A 531 31.76 32.10 29.81
#